data_8976acc9a7f00869d2d9f48498a07d7e
#
_entry.id   8976acc9a7f00869d2d9f48498a07d7e
#
_cell.length_a   1.000
_cell.length_b   1.000
_cell.length_c   1.000
_cell.angle_alpha   90.00
_cell.angle_beta   90.00
_cell.angle_gamma   90.00
#
_symmetry.space_group_name_H-M   'P 1'
#
loop_
_entity.id
_entity.type
_entity.pdbx_description
1 polymer ?
#
loop_
_entity_poly.entity_id
_entity_poly.type
_entity_poly.pdbx_seq_one_letter_code
_entity_poly.pdbx_strand_id
1 'polypeptide(L)'
;MVTGFWAGPERTDAGGGRTLRLLSAREMLEARREGDALARDGGERALCRNACLVARALEHKGRPVFESGQAALDALRVEEIARLADAWAEFNRTHNPSPLDGEQEIERRKKAWSTRLMSAFSGACSGCSALCPRRNGRNK
;
A
#
# COMPACT_ATOMS: atom_id res chain seq x y z
N MET A 1 -0.02 4.68 -34.00
CA MET A 1 -0.81 4.86 -32.76
C MET A 1 -0.92 3.52 -32.07
N VAL A 2 -0.18 3.31 -31.03
CA VAL A 2 -0.28 2.09 -30.23
C VAL A 2 -1.21 2.40 -29.06
N THR A 3 -2.48 2.44 -29.36
CA THR A 3 -3.55 2.57 -28.37
C THR A 3 -4.09 1.17 -28.11
N GLY A 4 -3.78 0.57 -27.01
CA GLY A 4 -4.48 -0.64 -26.62
C GLY A 4 -3.73 -1.70 -25.86
N PHE A 5 -2.43 -1.53 -25.59
CA PHE A 5 -1.66 -2.58 -24.93
C PHE A 5 -1.77 -2.59 -23.38
N TRP A 6 -2.39 -1.57 -22.79
CA TRP A 6 -2.47 -1.39 -21.33
C TRP A 6 -3.87 -1.09 -20.83
N ALA A 7 -4.90 -1.54 -21.53
CA ALA A 7 -6.27 -1.40 -21.05
C ALA A 7 -6.61 -2.48 -20.02
N GLY A 8 -5.90 -2.49 -18.91
CA GLY A 8 -6.46 -3.04 -17.68
C GLY A 8 -7.64 -2.18 -17.22
N PRO A 9 -8.51 -2.66 -16.34
CA PRO A 9 -9.61 -1.84 -15.85
C PRO A 9 -9.04 -0.59 -15.17
N GLU A 10 -9.23 0.56 -15.80
CA GLU A 10 -8.85 1.86 -15.24
C GLU A 10 -9.68 2.23 -14.01
N ARG A 11 -10.65 1.40 -13.65
CA ARG A 11 -11.59 1.58 -12.54
C ARG A 11 -11.77 0.31 -11.75
N THR A 12 -11.87 0.45 -10.43
CA THR A 12 -12.21 -0.65 -9.52
C THR A 12 -13.46 -0.30 -8.72
N ASP A 13 -14.23 -1.30 -8.32
CA ASP A 13 -15.43 -1.09 -7.49
C ASP A 13 -15.06 -0.60 -6.09
N ALA A 14 -15.72 0.45 -5.64
CA ALA A 14 -15.59 1.02 -4.30
C ALA A 14 -16.79 0.71 -3.39
N GLY A 15 -17.78 -0.03 -3.92
CA GLY A 15 -19.03 -0.34 -3.24
C GLY A 15 -20.11 0.74 -3.42
N GLY A 16 -21.36 0.32 -3.33
CA GLY A 16 -22.50 1.24 -3.46
C GLY A 16 -22.66 1.89 -4.82
N GLY A 17 -22.25 1.22 -5.89
CA GLY A 17 -22.29 1.77 -7.24
C GLY A 17 -21.25 2.85 -7.54
N ARG A 18 -20.27 3.01 -6.65
CA ARG A 18 -19.15 3.92 -6.80
C ARG A 18 -17.91 3.18 -7.29
N THR A 19 -17.07 3.85 -8.04
CA THR A 19 -15.82 3.31 -8.57
C THR A 19 -14.65 4.23 -8.23
N LEU A 20 -13.47 3.64 -8.11
CA LEU A 20 -12.20 4.37 -7.99
C LEU A 20 -11.47 4.29 -9.31
N ARG A 21 -11.01 5.43 -9.83
CA ARG A 21 -10.21 5.52 -11.04
C ARG A 21 -8.73 5.72 -10.71
N LEU A 22 -7.87 5.34 -11.62
CA LEU A 22 -6.46 5.70 -11.55
C LEU A 22 -6.29 7.21 -11.79
N LEU A 23 -5.37 7.80 -11.05
CA LEU A 23 -4.99 9.21 -11.18
C LEU A 23 -3.68 9.34 -11.95
N SER A 24 -3.55 10.40 -12.72
CA SER A 24 -2.28 10.77 -13.33
C SER A 24 -1.30 11.28 -12.25
N ALA A 25 -0.01 11.27 -12.55
CA ALA A 25 1.00 11.81 -11.65
C ALA A 25 0.74 13.28 -11.28
N ARG A 26 0.24 14.07 -12.24
CA ARG A 26 -0.15 15.46 -12.00
C ARG A 26 -1.30 15.56 -10.99
N GLU A 27 -2.36 14.80 -11.18
CA GLU A 27 -3.51 14.76 -10.26
C GLU A 27 -3.09 14.33 -8.86
N MET A 28 -2.18 13.37 -8.74
CA MET A 28 -1.59 12.96 -7.46
C MET A 28 -0.85 14.09 -6.76
N LEU A 29 -0.02 14.83 -7.49
CA LEU A 29 0.70 15.98 -6.95
C LEU A 29 -0.23 17.13 -6.55
N GLU A 30 -1.26 17.37 -7.34
CA GLU A 30 -2.29 18.38 -7.04
C GLU A 30 -3.10 18.00 -5.79
N ALA A 31 -3.53 16.75 -5.68
CA ALA A 31 -4.22 16.24 -4.51
C ALA A 31 -3.36 16.40 -3.24
N ARG A 32 -2.07 16.12 -3.34
CA ARG A 32 -1.13 16.28 -2.23
C ARG A 32 -0.97 17.75 -1.82
N ARG A 33 -0.83 18.65 -2.78
CA ARG A 33 -0.72 20.11 -2.53
C ARG A 33 -2.00 20.66 -1.90
N GLU A 34 -3.15 20.25 -2.41
CA GLU A 34 -4.45 20.61 -1.85
C GLU A 34 -4.60 20.11 -0.41
N GLY A 35 -4.24 18.85 -0.15
CA GLY A 35 -4.26 18.27 1.19
C GLY A 35 -3.33 18.98 2.16
N ASP A 36 -2.16 19.39 1.72
CA ASP A 36 -1.22 20.17 2.54
C ASP A 36 -1.74 21.58 2.84
N ALA A 37 -2.47 22.19 1.92
CA ALA A 37 -3.09 23.49 2.10
C ALA A 37 -4.31 23.44 3.05
N LEU A 38 -5.04 22.32 3.07
CA LEU A 38 -6.19 22.12 3.96
C LEU A 38 -5.78 21.75 5.38
N ALA A 39 -4.65 21.11 5.58
CA ALA A 39 -4.16 20.69 6.88
C ALA A 39 -3.68 21.88 7.71
N ARG A 40 -4.15 21.97 8.95
CA ARG A 40 -3.73 23.00 9.91
C ARG A 40 -2.40 22.66 10.56
N ASP A 41 -2.14 21.37 10.76
CA ASP A 41 -0.93 20.87 11.37
C ASP A 41 -0.46 19.54 10.71
N GLY A 42 0.66 19.01 11.20
CA GLY A 42 1.23 17.77 10.70
C GLY A 42 0.36 16.54 10.96
N GLY A 43 -0.44 16.54 12.01
CA GLY A 43 -1.34 15.42 12.35
C GLY A 43 -2.53 15.29 11.39
N GLU A 44 -3.03 16.41 10.89
CA GLU A 44 -4.15 16.43 9.93
C GLU A 44 -3.72 16.14 8.50
N ARG A 45 -2.44 16.30 8.19
CA ARG A 45 -1.91 16.23 6.82
C ARG A 45 -2.23 14.94 6.09
N ALA A 46 -2.09 13.80 6.74
CA ALA A 46 -2.37 12.50 6.14
C ALA A 46 -3.86 12.36 5.78
N LEU A 47 -4.74 12.75 6.68
CA LEU A 47 -6.19 12.72 6.46
C LEU A 47 -6.61 13.66 5.32
N CYS A 48 -6.10 14.89 5.31
CA CYS A 48 -6.40 15.86 4.26
C CYS A 48 -5.90 15.39 2.88
N ARG A 49 -4.71 14.83 2.79
CA ARG A 49 -4.17 14.26 1.55
C ARG A 49 -5.01 13.10 1.05
N ASN A 50 -5.41 12.19 1.94
CA ASN A 50 -6.27 11.06 1.59
C ASN A 50 -7.64 11.52 1.12
N ALA A 51 -8.24 12.52 1.78
CA ALA A 51 -9.52 13.10 1.35
C ALA A 51 -9.43 13.73 -0.04
N CYS A 52 -8.37 14.48 -0.33
CA CYS A 52 -8.15 15.08 -1.65
C CYS A 52 -7.92 14.02 -2.74
N LEU A 53 -7.22 12.94 -2.42
CA LEU A 53 -7.03 11.81 -3.31
C LEU A 53 -8.37 11.12 -3.60
N VAL A 54 -9.14 10.81 -2.58
CA VAL A 54 -10.45 10.18 -2.70
C VAL A 54 -11.42 11.06 -3.49
N ALA A 55 -11.42 12.37 -3.26
CA ALA A 55 -12.27 13.32 -3.99
C ALA A 55 -12.01 13.29 -5.51
N ARG A 56 -10.75 13.09 -5.92
CA ARG A 56 -10.37 13.01 -7.33
C ARG A 56 -10.60 11.62 -7.94
N ALA A 57 -10.41 10.56 -7.15
CA ALA A 57 -10.47 9.18 -7.62
C ALA A 57 -11.88 8.60 -7.60
N LEU A 58 -12.74 9.00 -6.65
CA LEU A 58 -14.06 8.42 -6.45
C LEU A 58 -15.06 8.97 -7.45
N GLU A 59 -15.68 8.08 -8.22
CA GLU A 59 -16.70 8.39 -9.21
C GLU A 59 -17.98 7.61 -8.96
N HIS A 60 -19.09 8.18 -9.39
CA HIS A 60 -20.38 7.51 -9.49
C HIS A 60 -20.93 7.71 -10.90
N LYS A 61 -21.18 6.64 -11.61
CA LYS A 61 -21.62 6.68 -13.02
C LYS A 61 -20.72 7.55 -13.92
N GLY A 62 -19.40 7.49 -13.71
CA GLY A 62 -18.42 8.24 -14.49
C GLY A 62 -18.26 9.72 -14.12
N ARG A 63 -18.90 10.17 -13.04
CA ARG A 63 -18.81 11.57 -12.56
C ARG A 63 -18.18 11.60 -11.18
N PRO A 64 -17.34 12.61 -10.86
CA PRO A 64 -16.80 12.78 -9.54
C PRO A 64 -17.92 12.90 -8.49
N VAL A 65 -17.77 12.20 -7.38
CA VAL A 65 -18.71 12.27 -6.25
C VAL A 65 -18.52 13.56 -5.47
N PHE A 66 -17.29 14.04 -5.37
CA PHE A 66 -16.92 15.26 -4.64
C PHE A 66 -16.22 16.25 -5.56
N GLU A 67 -16.52 17.51 -5.42
CA GLU A 67 -15.90 18.58 -6.19
C GLU A 67 -14.51 18.97 -5.68
N SER A 68 -14.23 18.70 -4.40
CA SER A 68 -12.97 19.07 -3.74
C SER A 68 -12.66 18.14 -2.58
N GLY A 69 -11.41 18.17 -2.10
CA GLY A 69 -11.01 17.48 -0.88
C GLY A 69 -11.76 17.96 0.35
N GLN A 70 -12.09 19.25 0.43
CA GLN A 70 -12.91 19.81 1.50
C GLN A 70 -14.31 19.17 1.52
N ALA A 71 -14.96 19.01 0.36
CA ALA A 71 -16.25 18.36 0.28
C ALA A 71 -16.21 16.90 0.74
N ALA A 72 -15.13 16.19 0.44
CA ALA A 72 -14.91 14.83 0.93
C ALA A 72 -14.69 14.78 2.45
N LEU A 73 -13.95 15.73 3.03
CA LEU A 73 -13.75 15.85 4.47
C LEU A 73 -15.07 16.10 5.20
N ASP A 74 -15.94 16.92 4.62
CA ASP A 74 -17.23 17.28 5.23
C ASP A 74 -18.26 16.15 5.16
N ALA A 75 -18.18 15.30 4.13
CA ALA A 75 -19.18 14.28 3.85
C ALA A 75 -18.82 12.87 4.35
N LEU A 76 -17.53 12.54 4.41
CA LEU A 76 -17.05 11.21 4.74
C LEU A 76 -16.51 11.13 6.16
N ARG A 77 -16.65 9.96 6.78
CA ARG A 77 -16.01 9.64 8.05
C ARG A 77 -14.52 9.31 7.83
N VAL A 78 -13.73 9.46 8.87
CA VAL A 78 -12.28 9.18 8.85
C VAL A 78 -12.00 7.76 8.37
N GLU A 79 -12.76 6.77 8.87
CA GLU A 79 -12.61 5.38 8.48
C GLU A 79 -12.95 5.11 7.01
N GLU A 80 -13.95 5.83 6.47
CA GLU A 80 -14.32 5.72 5.06
C GLU A 80 -13.23 6.31 4.15
N ILE A 81 -12.68 7.47 4.53
CA ILE A 81 -11.57 8.10 3.81
C ILE A 81 -10.35 7.18 3.81
N ALA A 82 -10.00 6.61 4.97
CA ALA A 82 -8.90 5.68 5.10
C ALA A 82 -9.12 4.41 4.24
N ARG A 83 -10.29 3.79 4.34
CA ARG A 83 -10.65 2.59 3.57
C ARG A 83 -10.60 2.84 2.06
N LEU A 84 -11.13 3.96 1.59
CA LEU A 84 -11.12 4.31 0.16
C LEU A 84 -9.71 4.65 -0.33
N ALA A 85 -8.92 5.34 0.48
CA ALA A 85 -7.52 5.64 0.16
C ALA A 85 -6.66 4.36 0.09
N ASP A 86 -6.85 3.43 1.01
CA ASP A 86 -6.16 2.14 1.01
C ASP A 86 -6.55 1.28 -0.19
N ALA A 87 -7.85 1.21 -0.51
CA ALA A 87 -8.36 0.52 -1.70
C ALA A 87 -7.77 1.11 -2.98
N TRP A 88 -7.68 2.43 -3.07
CA TRP A 88 -7.05 3.10 -4.20
C TRP A 88 -5.55 2.81 -4.28
N ALA A 89 -4.83 2.85 -3.16
CA ALA A 89 -3.40 2.56 -3.11
C ALA A 89 -3.10 1.13 -3.56
N GLU A 90 -3.90 0.16 -3.15
CA GLU A 90 -3.78 -1.22 -3.60
C GLU A 90 -4.04 -1.36 -5.09
N PHE A 91 -5.10 -0.74 -5.58
CA PHE A 91 -5.44 -0.70 -7.00
C PHE A 91 -4.33 -0.04 -7.84
N ASN A 92 -3.81 1.09 -7.40
CA ASN A 92 -2.71 1.79 -8.05
C ASN A 92 -1.42 0.95 -8.09
N ARG A 93 -1.09 0.28 -6.99
CA ARG A 93 0.08 -0.60 -6.89
C ARG A 93 0.01 -1.78 -7.87
N THR A 94 -1.17 -2.36 -8.03
CA THR A 94 -1.41 -3.47 -8.95
C THR A 94 -1.24 -3.06 -10.40
N HIS A 95 -1.68 -1.83 -10.77
CA HIS A 95 -1.68 -1.35 -12.15
C HIS A 95 -0.46 -0.51 -12.52
N ASN A 96 0.16 0.13 -11.53
CA ASN A 96 1.36 0.96 -11.69
C ASN A 96 2.42 0.53 -10.69
N PRO A 97 3.07 -0.63 -10.87
CA PRO A 97 4.15 -1.03 -9.99
C PRO A 97 5.28 -0.01 -10.05
N SER A 98 5.58 0.62 -8.92
CA SER A 98 6.72 1.52 -8.82
C SER A 98 8.02 0.72 -8.83
N PRO A 99 9.08 1.18 -9.50
CA PRO A 99 10.41 0.58 -9.36
C PRO A 99 10.89 0.52 -7.90
N LEU A 100 10.45 1.46 -7.06
CA LEU A 100 10.76 1.49 -5.63
C LEU A 100 9.98 0.42 -4.85
N ASP A 101 8.76 0.09 -5.27
CA ASP A 101 7.98 -0.99 -4.67
C ASP A 101 8.64 -2.35 -4.93
N GLY A 102 9.29 -2.52 -6.08
CA GLY A 102 10.06 -3.70 -6.42
C GLY A 102 11.23 -3.95 -5.45
N GLU A 103 11.97 -2.92 -5.07
CA GLU A 103 13.06 -3.04 -4.10
C GLU A 103 12.54 -3.37 -2.70
N GLN A 104 11.49 -2.72 -2.25
CA GLN A 104 10.86 -3.01 -0.95
C GLN A 104 10.27 -4.41 -0.89
N GLU A 105 9.66 -4.88 -1.96
CA GLU A 105 9.13 -6.24 -2.05
C GLU A 105 10.26 -7.27 -2.06
N ILE A 106 11.35 -6.99 -2.77
CA ILE A 106 12.56 -7.83 -2.76
C ILE A 106 13.16 -7.89 -1.35
N GLU A 107 13.27 -6.76 -0.67
CA GLU A 107 13.75 -6.69 0.72
C GLU A 107 12.83 -7.44 1.69
N ARG A 108 11.52 -7.31 1.53
CA ARG A 108 10.53 -8.03 2.32
C ARG A 108 10.62 -9.55 2.09
N ARG A 109 10.79 -9.98 0.86
CA ARG A 109 10.99 -11.39 0.49
C ARG A 109 12.31 -11.92 1.03
N LYS A 110 13.40 -11.14 0.93
CA LYS A 110 14.70 -11.50 1.51
C LYS A 110 14.60 -11.70 3.03
N LYS A 111 13.92 -10.80 3.75
CA LYS A 111 13.69 -10.93 5.19
C LYS A 111 12.85 -12.16 5.54
N ALA A 112 11.78 -12.42 4.81
CA ALA A 112 10.95 -13.60 5.02
C ALA A 112 11.72 -14.90 4.74
N TRP A 113 12.61 -14.90 3.75
CA TRP A 113 13.45 -16.04 3.41
C TRP A 113 14.53 -16.31 4.46
N SER A 114 15.18 -15.25 4.91
CA SER A 114 16.17 -15.29 6.01
C SER A 114 15.54 -15.82 7.30
N THR A 115 14.34 -15.39 7.67
CA THR A 115 13.62 -15.88 8.84
C THR A 115 13.26 -17.37 8.72
N ARG A 116 12.85 -17.83 7.54
CA ARG A 116 12.57 -19.26 7.28
C ARG A 116 13.83 -20.11 7.35
N LEU A 117 14.94 -19.63 6.81
CA LEU A 117 16.23 -20.31 6.90
C LEU A 117 16.71 -20.41 8.34
N MET A 118 16.63 -19.34 9.11
CA MET A 118 17.01 -19.35 10.53
C MET A 118 16.16 -20.30 11.37
N SER A 119 14.87 -20.40 11.15
CA SER A 119 14.01 -21.37 11.82
C SER A 119 14.27 -22.81 11.38
N ALA A 120 14.61 -23.05 10.12
CA ALA A 120 15.01 -24.37 9.61
C ALA A 120 16.35 -24.81 10.22
N PHE A 121 17.33 -23.90 10.36
CA PHE A 121 18.60 -24.20 11.03
C PHE A 121 18.46 -24.42 12.53
N SER A 122 17.60 -23.70 13.23
CA SER A 122 17.30 -23.92 14.64
C SER A 122 16.67 -25.30 14.89
N GLY A 123 15.82 -25.77 13.99
CA GLY A 123 15.26 -27.13 14.03
C GLY A 123 16.28 -28.22 13.78
N ALA A 124 17.23 -28.00 12.88
CA ALA A 124 18.29 -28.94 12.57
C ALA A 124 19.34 -29.05 13.71
N CYS A 125 19.65 -27.94 14.38
CA CYS A 125 20.58 -27.94 15.52
C CYS A 125 20.06 -28.67 16.75
N SER A 126 18.76 -28.70 16.98
CA SER A 126 18.20 -29.50 18.08
C SER A 126 18.28 -31.00 17.83
N GLY A 127 18.36 -31.43 16.58
CA GLY A 127 18.59 -32.83 16.22
C GLY A 127 20.05 -33.26 16.27
N CYS A 128 21.00 -32.35 16.05
CA CYS A 128 22.42 -32.62 16.07
C CYS A 128 23.02 -32.77 17.48
N SER A 129 22.40 -32.20 18.50
CA SER A 129 22.89 -32.33 19.87
C SER A 129 22.77 -33.75 20.44
N ALA A 130 21.95 -34.62 19.83
CA ALA A 130 21.83 -36.02 20.18
C ALA A 130 22.93 -36.93 19.56
N LEU A 131 23.66 -36.42 18.54
CA LEU A 131 24.66 -37.18 17.78
C LEU A 131 26.11 -36.70 17.98
N CYS A 132 26.35 -35.65 18.78
CA CYS A 132 27.69 -35.25 19.17
C CYS A 132 28.16 -36.11 20.34
N PRO A 133 29.13 -36.99 20.19
CA PRO A 133 29.72 -37.70 21.32
C PRO A 133 30.42 -36.67 22.22
N ARG A 134 29.97 -36.62 23.47
CA ARG A 134 30.68 -35.87 24.52
C ARG A 134 32.11 -36.38 24.54
N ARG A 135 33.07 -35.59 24.10
CA ARG A 135 34.46 -35.80 24.38
C ARG A 135 34.64 -35.63 25.90
N ASN A 136 34.63 -36.75 26.60
CA ASN A 136 35.13 -36.80 27.98
C ASN A 136 36.61 -36.45 27.96
N GLY A 137 36.94 -35.21 28.29
CA GLY A 137 38.26 -34.79 28.64
C GLY A 137 38.64 -35.45 29.98
N ARG A 138 39.33 -36.55 29.89
CA ARG A 138 40.01 -37.11 31.05
C ARG A 138 41.35 -36.38 31.18
N ASN A 139 41.40 -35.41 32.10
CA ASN A 139 42.66 -34.91 32.63
C ASN A 139 43.25 -35.93 33.56
N LYS A 140 44.48 -36.31 33.24
CA LYS A 140 45.48 -36.69 34.24
C LYS A 140 46.54 -35.63 34.29
#